data_6b668145d6a5210caf982187da987d33
#
_entry.id   6b668145d6a5210caf982187da987d33
#
_cell.length_a   1.000
_cell.length_b   1.000
_cell.length_c   1.000
_cell.angle_alpha   90.00
_cell.angle_beta   90.00
_cell.angle_gamma   90.00
#
_symmetry.space_group_name_H-M   'P 1'
#
loop_
_entity.id
_entity.type
_entity.pdbx_description
1 polymer ?
#
loop_
_entity_poly.entity_id
_entity_poly.type
_entity_poly.pdbx_seq_one_letter_code
_entity_poly.pdbx_strand_id
1 'polypeptide(L)'
;RREKCETCHNLAGGEAKMGPTLATVGSRRTADWMIAHFRHPSAVVPGSPMPPVQVSEVELNCLSAFLLKVTPENALALEKVPEFAMQGAMIYQMNMCGTCHTINGMGGKDGPPLNGVGQRRTKQWLAGHFRDPQKLSPGSLMPPYDFPPGEMEAVVAYLMALPPS
;
A
#
# COMPACT_ATOMS: atom_id res chain seq x y z
N ARG A 1 -1.06 -8.39 -6.89
CA ARG A 1 -1.55 -9.75 -7.27
C ARG A 1 -2.42 -9.73 -8.53
N ARG A 2 -3.22 -8.67 -8.78
CA ARG A 2 -3.99 -8.54 -10.03
C ARG A 2 -3.09 -8.66 -11.26
N GLU A 3 -1.94 -8.00 -11.24
CA GLU A 3 -0.98 -7.97 -12.36
C GLU A 3 -0.04 -9.19 -12.39
N LYS A 4 -0.18 -10.13 -11.45
CA LYS A 4 0.57 -11.40 -11.40
C LYS A 4 2.09 -11.25 -11.59
N CYS A 5 2.68 -10.18 -11.06
CA CYS A 5 4.11 -9.89 -11.19
C CYS A 5 5.00 -11.05 -10.70
N GLU A 6 4.53 -11.77 -9.69
CA GLU A 6 5.22 -12.92 -9.08
C GLU A 6 5.38 -14.12 -10.03
N THR A 7 4.64 -14.15 -11.15
CA THR A 7 4.84 -15.18 -12.19
C THR A 7 6.22 -15.10 -12.81
N CYS A 8 6.71 -13.86 -13.01
CA CYS A 8 7.98 -13.59 -13.66
C CYS A 8 9.05 -13.05 -12.71
N HIS A 9 8.66 -12.41 -11.60
CA HIS A 9 9.56 -11.79 -10.65
C HIS A 9 9.51 -12.46 -9.28
N ASN A 10 10.63 -12.37 -8.55
CA ASN A 10 10.70 -12.77 -7.16
C ASN A 10 10.70 -11.50 -6.27
N LEU A 11 9.78 -11.42 -5.30
CA LEU A 11 9.66 -10.26 -4.41
C LEU A 11 10.61 -10.32 -3.23
N ALA A 12 10.77 -11.50 -2.64
CA ALA A 12 11.55 -11.69 -1.40
C ALA A 12 13.04 -11.97 -1.63
N GLY A 13 13.48 -12.03 -2.87
CA GLY A 13 14.82 -12.51 -3.21
C GLY A 13 14.83 -14.02 -3.53
N GLY A 14 16.00 -14.61 -3.68
CA GLY A 14 16.18 -15.98 -4.16
C GLY A 14 16.57 -16.04 -5.63
N GLU A 15 16.44 -17.21 -6.26
CA GLU A 15 16.79 -17.38 -7.67
C GLU A 15 15.93 -16.53 -8.58
N ALA A 16 16.58 -15.92 -9.58
CA ALA A 16 15.87 -15.14 -10.59
C ALA A 16 14.94 -16.05 -11.39
N LYS A 17 13.68 -15.60 -11.55
CA LYS A 17 12.73 -16.19 -12.49
C LYS A 17 13.02 -15.66 -13.90
N MET A 18 12.00 -15.56 -14.74
CA MET A 18 12.12 -14.94 -16.07
C MET A 18 12.53 -13.46 -16.00
N GLY A 19 12.08 -12.76 -14.94
CA GLY A 19 12.47 -11.38 -14.62
C GLY A 19 13.40 -11.30 -13.41
N PRO A 20 14.09 -10.17 -13.21
CA PRO A 20 14.95 -9.96 -12.06
C PRO A 20 14.18 -9.93 -10.74
N THR A 21 14.86 -10.22 -9.61
CA THR A 21 14.27 -10.02 -8.29
C THR A 21 13.93 -8.54 -8.05
N LEU A 22 12.79 -8.30 -7.44
CA LEU A 22 12.31 -6.96 -7.08
C LEU A 22 12.74 -6.52 -5.66
N ALA A 23 13.22 -7.46 -4.83
CA ALA A 23 13.59 -7.20 -3.45
C ALA A 23 14.61 -6.07 -3.23
N THR A 24 15.40 -5.75 -4.24
CA THR A 24 16.43 -4.70 -4.17
C THR A 24 16.35 -3.70 -5.32
N VAL A 25 15.22 -3.66 -6.03
CA VAL A 25 15.10 -2.79 -7.20
C VAL A 25 15.19 -1.31 -6.83
N GLY A 26 14.71 -0.92 -5.65
CA GLY A 26 14.76 0.45 -5.16
C GLY A 26 16.17 0.99 -4.91
N SER A 27 17.17 0.13 -4.68
CA SER A 27 18.57 0.56 -4.57
C SER A 27 19.25 0.79 -5.93
N ARG A 28 18.61 0.39 -7.03
CA ARG A 28 19.20 0.41 -8.38
C ARG A 28 18.43 1.25 -9.39
N ARG A 29 17.19 1.63 -9.08
CA ARG A 29 16.28 2.32 -10.00
C ARG A 29 15.51 3.41 -9.26
N THR A 30 15.18 4.48 -9.97
CA THR A 30 14.33 5.59 -9.49
C THR A 30 12.85 5.31 -9.75
N ALA A 31 11.96 6.07 -9.10
CA ALA A 31 10.53 6.00 -9.36
C ALA A 31 10.20 6.28 -10.84
N ASP A 32 10.79 7.34 -11.40
CA ASP A 32 10.56 7.72 -12.80
C ASP A 32 10.99 6.62 -13.77
N TRP A 33 12.13 5.96 -13.49
CA TRP A 33 12.57 4.81 -14.29
C TRP A 33 11.56 3.66 -14.20
N MET A 34 11.03 3.38 -13.01
CA MET A 34 10.05 2.31 -12.82
C MET A 34 8.75 2.61 -13.56
N ILE A 35 8.23 3.84 -13.44
CA ILE A 35 7.01 4.28 -14.13
C ILE A 35 7.17 4.16 -15.64
N ALA A 36 8.30 4.64 -16.19
CA ALA A 36 8.59 4.52 -17.60
C ALA A 36 8.68 3.05 -18.04
N HIS A 37 9.34 2.20 -17.23
CA HIS A 37 9.48 0.78 -17.51
C HIS A 37 8.13 0.04 -17.44
N PHE A 38 7.24 0.38 -16.51
CA PHE A 38 5.90 -0.21 -16.45
C PHE A 38 5.06 0.14 -17.68
N ARG A 39 5.17 1.38 -18.16
CA ARG A 39 4.44 1.81 -19.36
C ARG A 39 5.00 1.22 -20.66
N HIS A 40 6.31 1.22 -20.78
CA HIS A 40 7.03 0.88 -22.02
C HIS A 40 8.27 0.02 -21.71
N PRO A 41 8.10 -1.26 -21.27
CA PRO A 41 9.21 -2.08 -20.80
C PRO A 41 10.33 -2.24 -21.82
N SER A 42 9.98 -2.57 -23.08
CA SER A 42 10.95 -2.79 -24.16
C SER A 42 11.64 -1.50 -24.65
N ALA A 43 11.01 -0.34 -24.45
CA ALA A 43 11.63 0.95 -24.77
C ALA A 43 12.68 1.34 -23.73
N VAL A 44 12.44 1.01 -22.46
CA VAL A 44 13.36 1.32 -21.35
C VAL A 44 14.46 0.25 -21.21
N VAL A 45 14.11 -1.01 -21.46
CA VAL A 45 15.04 -2.14 -21.46
C VAL A 45 14.87 -2.89 -22.78
N PRO A 46 15.71 -2.64 -23.77
CA PRO A 46 15.63 -3.31 -25.07
C PRO A 46 15.62 -4.83 -24.93
N GLY A 47 14.67 -5.50 -25.59
CA GLY A 47 14.50 -6.95 -25.50
C GLY A 47 13.76 -7.45 -24.25
N SER A 48 13.23 -6.57 -23.40
CA SER A 48 12.44 -6.98 -22.25
C SER A 48 11.18 -7.75 -22.68
N PRO A 49 10.96 -8.97 -22.17
CA PRO A 49 9.73 -9.73 -22.41
C PRO A 49 8.58 -9.28 -21.50
N MET A 50 8.83 -8.35 -20.58
CA MET A 50 7.81 -7.84 -19.68
C MET A 50 6.69 -7.13 -20.46
N PRO A 51 5.41 -7.47 -20.24
CA PRO A 51 4.30 -6.73 -20.84
C PRO A 51 4.14 -5.35 -20.19
N PRO A 52 3.58 -4.36 -20.91
CA PRO A 52 3.16 -3.10 -20.29
C PRO A 52 2.13 -3.33 -19.19
N VAL A 53 2.30 -2.63 -18.08
CA VAL A 53 1.38 -2.71 -16.92
C VAL A 53 0.18 -1.79 -17.15
N GLN A 54 -1.03 -2.35 -17.11
CA GLN A 54 -2.29 -1.66 -17.40
C GLN A 54 -2.96 -1.22 -16.10
N VAL A 55 -2.48 -0.16 -15.50
CA VAL A 55 -2.99 0.40 -14.25
C VAL A 55 -3.07 1.93 -14.33
N SER A 56 -3.83 2.55 -13.45
CA SER A 56 -3.96 4.00 -13.37
C SER A 56 -2.65 4.68 -12.94
N GLU A 57 -2.54 5.99 -13.18
CA GLU A 57 -1.39 6.79 -12.73
C GLU A 57 -1.17 6.72 -11.21
N VAL A 58 -2.25 6.71 -10.44
CA VAL A 58 -2.18 6.58 -8.97
C VAL A 58 -1.58 5.22 -8.61
N GLU A 59 -2.04 4.15 -9.24
CA GLU A 59 -1.52 2.79 -9.01
C GLU A 59 -0.06 2.66 -9.44
N LEU A 60 0.36 3.27 -10.56
CA LEU A 60 1.77 3.30 -10.98
C LEU A 60 2.66 3.98 -9.94
N ASN A 61 2.23 5.13 -9.42
CA ASN A 61 2.96 5.84 -8.38
C ASN A 61 3.04 5.03 -7.08
N CYS A 62 1.93 4.42 -6.65
CA CYS A 62 1.91 3.54 -5.49
C CYS A 62 2.83 2.32 -5.66
N LEU A 63 2.79 1.68 -6.82
CA LEU A 63 3.62 0.53 -7.14
C LEU A 63 5.11 0.90 -7.14
N SER A 64 5.46 2.04 -7.72
CA SER A 64 6.84 2.54 -7.73
C SER A 64 7.32 2.87 -6.32
N ALA A 65 6.51 3.56 -5.52
CA ALA A 65 6.83 3.89 -4.13
C ALA A 65 7.01 2.63 -3.26
N PHE A 66 6.17 1.62 -3.48
CA PHE A 66 6.31 0.32 -2.84
C PHE A 66 7.64 -0.35 -3.19
N LEU A 67 7.95 -0.45 -4.49
CA LEU A 67 9.18 -1.11 -4.96
C LEU A 67 10.46 -0.38 -4.55
N LEU A 68 10.41 0.93 -4.35
CA LEU A 68 11.54 1.70 -3.81
C LEU A 68 11.91 1.29 -2.38
N LYS A 69 10.95 0.76 -1.62
CA LYS A 69 11.10 0.41 -0.20
C LYS A 69 11.13 -1.09 0.05
N VAL A 70 10.92 -1.91 -0.98
CA VAL A 70 10.89 -3.36 -0.78
C VAL A 70 12.31 -3.89 -0.51
N THR A 71 12.43 -4.65 0.57
CA THR A 71 13.63 -5.41 0.94
C THR A 71 13.25 -6.88 1.09
N PRO A 72 14.22 -7.82 1.08
CA PRO A 72 13.91 -9.24 1.31
C PRO A 72 13.10 -9.48 2.60
N GLU A 73 13.43 -8.77 3.68
CA GLU A 73 12.81 -8.92 4.99
C GLU A 73 11.34 -8.46 4.97
N ASN A 74 11.08 -7.27 4.43
CA ASN A 74 9.71 -6.74 4.39
C ASN A 74 8.85 -7.41 3.31
N ALA A 75 9.45 -7.92 2.22
CA ALA A 75 8.73 -8.70 1.22
C ALA A 75 8.16 -10.00 1.81
N LEU A 76 8.93 -10.72 2.62
CA LEU A 76 8.44 -11.91 3.34
C LEU A 76 7.31 -11.58 4.31
N ALA A 77 7.34 -10.41 4.94
CA ALA A 77 6.25 -9.94 5.78
C ALA A 77 4.97 -9.63 4.96
N LEU A 78 5.15 -9.06 3.76
CA LEU A 78 4.05 -8.71 2.85
C LEU A 78 3.37 -9.94 2.23
N GLU A 79 4.08 -11.03 2.01
CA GLU A 79 3.48 -12.30 1.55
C GLU A 79 2.40 -12.82 2.51
N LYS A 80 2.52 -12.47 3.80
CA LYS A 80 1.57 -12.84 4.86
C LYS A 80 0.40 -11.87 5.00
N VAL A 81 0.47 -10.70 4.35
CA VAL A 81 -0.61 -9.70 4.41
C VAL A 81 -1.75 -10.14 3.49
N PRO A 82 -2.98 -10.30 4.00
CA PRO A 82 -4.13 -10.63 3.17
C PRO A 82 -4.31 -9.60 2.05
N GLU A 83 -4.65 -10.06 0.85
CA GLU A 83 -4.93 -9.19 -0.31
C GLU A 83 -5.92 -8.08 0.03
N PHE A 84 -6.89 -8.40 0.83
CA PHE A 84 -7.91 -7.50 1.33
C PHE A 84 -7.34 -6.31 2.15
N ALA A 85 -6.31 -6.56 2.97
CA ALA A 85 -5.62 -5.48 3.69
C ALA A 85 -4.78 -4.60 2.74
N MET A 86 -4.29 -5.15 1.64
CA MET A 86 -3.60 -4.36 0.60
C MET A 86 -4.57 -3.42 -0.13
N GLN A 87 -5.79 -3.87 -0.42
CA GLN A 87 -6.86 -2.99 -0.93
C GLN A 87 -7.15 -1.84 0.05
N GLY A 88 -7.18 -2.14 1.35
CA GLY A 88 -7.34 -1.13 2.40
C GLY A 88 -6.22 -0.08 2.41
N ALA A 89 -4.97 -0.47 2.14
CA ALA A 89 -3.87 0.48 1.99
C ALA A 89 -4.06 1.42 0.81
N MET A 90 -4.60 0.93 -0.30
CA MET A 90 -4.93 1.77 -1.46
C MET A 90 -6.05 2.76 -1.12
N ILE A 91 -7.11 2.31 -0.44
CA ILE A 91 -8.22 3.18 0.00
C ILE A 91 -7.68 4.27 0.93
N TYR A 92 -6.82 3.93 1.89
CA TYR A 92 -6.13 4.88 2.77
C TYR A 92 -5.39 5.96 1.98
N GLN A 93 -4.65 5.56 0.95
CA GLN A 93 -3.88 6.48 0.13
C GLN A 93 -4.79 7.36 -0.75
N MET A 94 -5.78 6.78 -1.41
CA MET A 94 -6.71 7.49 -2.29
C MET A 94 -7.53 8.55 -1.56
N ASN A 95 -7.88 8.28 -0.30
CA ASN A 95 -8.61 9.22 0.56
C ASN A 95 -7.68 10.17 1.34
N MET A 96 -6.39 10.19 1.01
CA MET A 96 -5.38 11.10 1.57
C MET A 96 -5.36 11.10 3.12
N CYS A 97 -5.67 9.97 3.76
CA CYS A 97 -5.72 9.87 5.22
C CYS A 97 -4.39 10.25 5.88
N GLY A 98 -3.28 10.04 5.15
CA GLY A 98 -1.93 10.41 5.55
C GLY A 98 -1.68 11.93 5.65
N THR A 99 -2.60 12.80 5.18
CA THR A 99 -2.46 14.25 5.39
C THR A 99 -2.63 14.63 6.85
N CYS A 100 -3.46 13.89 7.58
CA CYS A 100 -3.75 14.14 9.01
C CYS A 100 -3.10 13.10 9.93
N HIS A 101 -2.96 11.84 9.47
CA HIS A 101 -2.48 10.73 10.28
C HIS A 101 -1.05 10.30 9.92
N THR A 102 -0.29 9.86 10.94
CA THR A 102 1.02 9.24 10.72
C THR A 102 0.94 7.72 10.74
N ILE A 103 1.70 7.08 9.83
CA ILE A 103 2.06 5.66 9.87
C ILE A 103 3.58 5.57 9.74
N ASN A 104 4.25 4.87 10.63
CA ASN A 104 5.71 4.73 10.68
C ASN A 104 6.44 6.09 10.67
N GLY A 105 5.89 7.06 11.37
CA GLY A 105 6.45 8.41 11.47
C GLY A 105 6.24 9.30 10.24
N MET A 106 5.62 8.80 9.18
CA MET A 106 5.32 9.56 7.96
C MET A 106 3.85 9.99 7.94
N GLY A 107 3.59 11.24 7.56
CA GLY A 107 2.25 11.82 7.46
C GLY A 107 2.04 13.04 8.36
N GLY A 108 0.80 13.54 8.38
CA GLY A 108 0.37 14.67 9.19
C GLY A 108 0.22 14.33 10.67
N LYS A 109 0.10 15.36 11.50
CA LYS A 109 0.01 15.24 12.97
C LYS A 109 -1.30 15.80 13.52
N ASP A 110 -2.26 16.13 12.66
CA ASP A 110 -3.57 16.65 13.06
C ASP A 110 -4.47 15.55 13.65
N GLY A 111 -4.21 14.31 13.25
CA GLY A 111 -4.82 13.11 13.80
C GLY A 111 -3.83 12.24 14.58
N PRO A 112 -4.35 11.28 15.38
CA PRO A 112 -3.47 10.37 16.12
C PRO A 112 -2.67 9.44 15.19
N PRO A 113 -1.48 8.96 15.62
CA PRO A 113 -0.74 7.95 14.89
C PRO A 113 -1.54 6.64 14.80
N LEU A 114 -1.50 6.01 13.62
CA LEU A 114 -2.28 4.82 13.33
C LEU A 114 -1.52 3.51 13.56
N ASN A 115 -0.21 3.57 13.80
CA ASN A 115 0.55 2.39 14.21
C ASN A 115 -0.11 1.71 15.42
N GLY A 116 -0.30 0.40 15.35
CA GLY A 116 -0.91 -0.39 16.43
C GLY A 116 -2.36 0.00 16.77
N VAL A 117 -3.07 0.70 15.89
CA VAL A 117 -4.46 1.10 16.16
C VAL A 117 -5.37 -0.11 16.40
N GLY A 118 -5.10 -1.24 15.75
CA GLY A 118 -5.82 -2.50 15.96
C GLY A 118 -5.67 -3.10 17.38
N GLN A 119 -4.65 -2.68 18.14
CA GLN A 119 -4.50 -3.06 19.54
C GLN A 119 -5.29 -2.15 20.49
N ARG A 120 -5.65 -0.95 20.03
CA ARG A 120 -6.35 0.08 20.83
C ARG A 120 -7.83 0.18 20.50
N ARG A 121 -8.26 -0.31 19.35
CA ARG A 121 -9.63 -0.18 18.84
C ARG A 121 -10.08 -1.47 18.16
N THR A 122 -11.37 -1.75 18.24
CA THR A 122 -11.99 -2.90 17.55
C THR A 122 -12.34 -2.53 16.11
N LYS A 123 -12.56 -3.55 15.27
CA LYS A 123 -13.06 -3.37 13.89
C LYS A 123 -14.36 -2.56 13.85
N GLN A 124 -15.29 -2.87 14.76
CA GLN A 124 -16.58 -2.19 14.86
C GLN A 124 -16.41 -0.72 15.23
N TRP A 125 -15.49 -0.43 16.15
CA TRP A 125 -15.18 0.94 16.54
C TRP A 125 -14.62 1.72 15.34
N LEU A 126 -13.67 1.16 14.59
CA LEU A 126 -13.07 1.80 13.42
C LEU A 126 -14.12 2.07 12.34
N ALA A 127 -14.95 1.07 12.01
CA ALA A 127 -16.01 1.25 11.02
C ALA A 127 -17.05 2.30 11.45
N GLY A 128 -17.40 2.34 12.73
CA GLY A 128 -18.29 3.37 13.29
C GLY A 128 -17.66 4.75 13.27
N HIS A 129 -16.36 4.83 13.58
CA HIS A 129 -15.62 6.10 13.59
C HIS A 129 -15.47 6.70 12.18
N PHE A 130 -15.33 5.89 11.14
CA PHE A 130 -15.38 6.38 9.77
C PHE A 130 -16.73 7.03 9.42
N ARG A 131 -17.84 6.39 9.82
CA ARG A 131 -19.20 6.90 9.52
C ARG A 131 -19.57 8.14 10.31
N ASP A 132 -19.18 8.17 11.58
CA ASP A 132 -19.50 9.28 12.48
C ASP A 132 -18.35 9.49 13.50
N PRO A 133 -17.30 10.22 13.06
CA PRO A 133 -16.13 10.47 13.91
C PRO A 133 -16.48 11.21 15.20
N GLN A 134 -17.39 12.21 15.10
CA GLN A 134 -17.78 13.06 16.22
C GLN A 134 -18.50 12.28 17.32
N LYS A 135 -19.31 11.29 16.96
CA LYS A 135 -20.03 10.44 17.90
C LYS A 135 -19.09 9.60 18.75
N LEU A 136 -18.04 9.06 18.17
CA LEU A 136 -17.10 8.15 18.85
C LEU A 136 -15.86 8.87 19.42
N SER A 137 -15.57 10.06 18.92
CA SER A 137 -14.50 10.93 19.39
C SER A 137 -14.96 12.39 19.32
N PRO A 138 -15.68 12.87 20.36
CA PRO A 138 -16.14 14.24 20.41
C PRO A 138 -15.00 15.24 20.21
N GLY A 139 -15.18 16.22 19.33
CA GLY A 139 -14.13 17.18 18.94
C GLY A 139 -13.20 16.71 17.84
N SER A 140 -13.44 15.55 17.24
CA SER A 140 -12.66 15.07 16.08
C SER A 140 -12.79 16.02 14.90
N LEU A 141 -11.67 16.35 14.25
CA LEU A 141 -11.64 17.09 12.99
C LEU A 141 -11.74 16.17 11.76
N MET A 142 -11.74 14.87 11.96
CA MET A 142 -11.87 13.89 10.89
C MET A 142 -13.24 14.02 10.22
N PRO A 143 -13.31 14.13 8.87
CA PRO A 143 -14.58 14.10 8.17
C PRO A 143 -15.19 12.70 8.21
N PRO A 144 -16.53 12.59 8.09
CA PRO A 144 -17.16 11.27 7.92
C PRO A 144 -16.86 10.68 6.54
N TYR A 145 -16.74 9.36 6.49
CA TYR A 145 -16.53 8.58 5.26
C TYR A 145 -17.62 7.52 5.13
N ASP A 146 -18.31 7.53 4.01
CA ASP A 146 -19.31 6.52 3.64
C ASP A 146 -18.73 5.58 2.59
N PHE A 147 -17.84 4.71 3.03
CA PHE A 147 -17.26 3.70 2.16
C PHE A 147 -18.29 2.61 1.82
N PRO A 148 -18.34 2.14 0.56
CA PRO A 148 -19.04 0.90 0.23
C PRO A 148 -18.61 -0.23 1.17
N PRO A 149 -19.48 -1.23 1.44
CA PRO A 149 -19.19 -2.27 2.43
C PRO A 149 -17.84 -2.97 2.25
N GLY A 150 -17.48 -3.35 1.04
CA GLY A 150 -16.19 -4.00 0.76
C GLY A 150 -14.98 -3.08 0.99
N GLU A 151 -15.09 -1.80 0.70
CA GLU A 151 -14.03 -0.81 0.95
C GLU A 151 -13.88 -0.51 2.45
N MET A 152 -15.00 -0.39 3.17
CA MET A 152 -14.99 -0.22 4.62
C MET A 152 -14.25 -1.37 5.30
N GLU A 153 -14.59 -2.59 4.92
CA GLU A 153 -13.94 -3.78 5.46
C GLU A 153 -12.44 -3.82 5.12
N ALA A 154 -12.06 -3.46 3.90
CA ALA A 154 -10.67 -3.46 3.44
C ALA A 154 -9.82 -2.43 4.20
N VAL A 155 -10.30 -1.17 4.33
CA VAL A 155 -9.55 -0.13 5.06
C VAL A 155 -9.46 -0.47 6.55
N VAL A 156 -10.50 -1.02 7.15
CA VAL A 156 -10.47 -1.50 8.54
C VAL A 156 -9.47 -2.64 8.70
N ALA A 157 -9.44 -3.63 7.78
CA ALA A 157 -8.49 -4.72 7.83
C ALA A 157 -7.04 -4.24 7.72
N TYR A 158 -6.78 -3.27 6.84
CA TYR A 158 -5.47 -2.63 6.73
C TYR A 158 -5.04 -1.98 8.05
N LEU A 159 -5.91 -1.16 8.65
CA LEU A 159 -5.60 -0.49 9.92
C LEU A 159 -5.37 -1.47 11.07
N MET A 160 -6.14 -2.56 11.11
CA MET A 160 -5.98 -3.62 12.10
C MET A 160 -4.65 -4.37 11.97
N ALA A 161 -4.07 -4.40 10.76
CA ALA A 161 -2.80 -5.07 10.48
C ALA A 161 -1.56 -4.19 10.71
N LEU A 162 -1.74 -2.89 11.01
CA LEU A 162 -0.62 -1.99 11.26
C LEU A 162 0.15 -2.39 12.52
N PRO A 163 1.46 -2.61 12.44
CA PRO A 163 2.27 -2.94 13.61
C PRO A 163 2.31 -1.79 14.61
N PRO A 164 2.54 -2.05 15.89
CA PRO A 164 2.86 -1.01 16.86
C PRO A 164 4.14 -0.27 16.44
N SER A 165 4.30 0.96 16.94
CA SER A 165 5.51 1.79 16.72
C SER A 165 6.69 1.26 17.52
#